data_4785bf8c37f32691c3b82e5b172b5aec
#
_entry.id   4785bf8c37f32691c3b82e5b172b5aec
#
_cell.length_a   1.000
_cell.length_b   1.000
_cell.length_c   1.000
_cell.angle_alpha   90.00
_cell.angle_beta   90.00
_cell.angle_gamma   90.00
#
_symmetry.space_group_name_H-M   'P 1'
#
loop_
_entity.id
_entity.type
_entity.pdbx_description
1 polymer ?
#
loop_
_entity_poly.entity_id
_entity_poly.type
_entity_poly.pdbx_seq_one_letter_code
_entity_poly.pdbx_strand_id
1 'polypeptide(L)'
;AYALIFRAYYAFIKNPVVNSKGFETSAILGFFNSIFDIKRREKPEYLSVVFDKGGSTDRSAIYSEYKSNRSATPEVILDSVPYIYKILNGLGITTLDLQGFEADDIIGTVAKNAEKNGFEVYMVTPDKDFAQLVTENIFLYKPARFGNGIEIMGIDEVNKKFEIDSPIKVIDYLGMMGDSVDNIPGIPGVGDKTAKKFIN
;
A
#
# COMPACT_ATOMS: atom_id res chain seq x y z
N ALA A 1 -5.01 -3.85 -0.23
CA ALA A 1 -4.93 -5.32 -0.10
C ALA A 1 -3.76 -5.91 -0.87
N TYR A 2 -3.64 -5.60 -2.16
CA TYR A 2 -2.69 -6.29 -3.07
C TYR A 2 -1.25 -6.30 -2.58
N ALA A 3 -0.73 -5.23 -1.99
CA ALA A 3 0.62 -5.19 -1.43
C ALA A 3 0.90 -6.32 -0.42
N LEU A 4 -0.07 -6.64 0.45
CA LEU A 4 0.04 -7.76 1.40
C LEU A 4 -0.17 -9.12 0.73
N ILE A 5 -1.05 -9.20 -0.27
CA ILE A 5 -1.31 -10.44 -1.03
C ILE A 5 -0.08 -10.85 -1.84
N PHE A 6 0.51 -9.92 -2.60
CA PHE A 6 1.77 -10.15 -3.33
C PHE A 6 2.91 -10.53 -2.40
N ARG A 7 3.05 -9.82 -1.28
CA ARG A 7 4.05 -10.15 -0.27
C ARG A 7 3.88 -11.59 0.25
N ALA A 8 2.65 -12.01 0.52
CA ALA A 8 2.33 -13.36 0.96
C ALA A 8 2.68 -14.39 -0.12
N TYR A 9 2.23 -14.16 -1.36
CA TYR A 9 2.55 -15.02 -2.50
C TYR A 9 4.06 -15.24 -2.67
N TYR A 10 4.84 -14.17 -2.71
CA TYR A 10 6.29 -14.27 -2.89
C TYR A 10 7.01 -14.90 -1.69
N ALA A 11 6.47 -14.78 -0.48
CA ALA A 11 7.05 -15.44 0.68
C ALA A 11 6.97 -16.97 0.60
N PHE A 12 5.96 -17.51 -0.06
CA PHE A 12 5.73 -18.94 -0.22
C PHE A 12 6.11 -19.49 -1.61
N ILE A 13 6.60 -18.66 -2.53
CA ILE A 13 6.82 -19.05 -3.94
C ILE A 13 7.71 -20.29 -4.10
N LYS A 14 8.66 -20.53 -3.18
CA LYS A 14 9.55 -21.72 -3.22
C LYS A 14 8.92 -22.96 -2.58
N ASN A 15 7.98 -22.79 -1.68
CA ASN A 15 7.30 -23.84 -0.93
C ASN A 15 5.81 -23.47 -0.81
N PRO A 16 5.03 -23.60 -1.87
CA PRO A 16 3.62 -23.20 -1.87
C PRO A 16 2.79 -24.09 -0.93
N VAL A 17 1.84 -23.47 -0.26
CA VAL A 17 0.86 -24.18 0.56
C VAL A 17 -0.35 -24.52 -0.31
N VAL A 18 -0.63 -25.80 -0.44
CA VAL A 18 -1.70 -26.33 -1.30
C VAL A 18 -2.70 -27.09 -0.42
N ASN A 19 -3.98 -26.89 -0.65
CA ASN A 19 -5.02 -27.66 0.06
C ASN A 19 -5.20 -29.06 -0.54
N SER A 20 -6.04 -29.89 0.10
CA SER A 20 -6.31 -31.26 -0.33
C SER A 20 -6.96 -31.41 -1.74
N LYS A 21 -7.41 -30.29 -2.31
CA LYS A 21 -8.01 -30.25 -3.65
C LYS A 21 -7.04 -29.72 -4.72
N GLY A 22 -5.77 -29.51 -4.39
CA GLY A 22 -4.78 -29.00 -5.30
C GLY A 22 -4.79 -27.46 -5.47
N PHE A 23 -5.61 -26.73 -4.74
CA PHE A 23 -5.69 -25.28 -4.81
C PHE A 23 -4.59 -24.63 -3.91
N GLU A 24 -3.80 -23.72 -4.50
CA GLU A 24 -2.76 -23.00 -3.78
C GLU A 24 -3.36 -21.92 -2.88
N THR A 25 -3.07 -22.00 -1.59
CA THR A 25 -3.62 -21.12 -0.55
C THR A 25 -2.59 -20.20 0.06
N SER A 26 -1.37 -20.17 -0.44
CA SER A 26 -0.22 -19.41 0.08
C SER A 26 -0.54 -17.92 0.27
N ALA A 27 -1.10 -17.30 -0.76
CA ALA A 27 -1.45 -15.88 -0.76
C ALA A 27 -2.54 -15.58 0.29
N ILE A 28 -3.55 -16.43 0.39
CA ILE A 28 -4.65 -16.31 1.36
C ILE A 28 -4.08 -16.44 2.78
N LEU A 29 -3.33 -17.51 3.04
CA LEU A 29 -2.76 -17.80 4.36
C LEU A 29 -1.88 -16.65 4.85
N GLY A 30 -0.93 -16.20 4.03
CA GLY A 30 0.01 -15.15 4.41
C GLY A 30 -0.66 -13.78 4.56
N PHE A 31 -1.68 -13.50 3.74
CA PHE A 31 -2.49 -12.30 3.89
C PHE A 31 -3.21 -12.28 5.25
N PHE A 32 -3.95 -13.35 5.59
CA PHE A 32 -4.68 -13.40 6.86
C PHE A 32 -3.77 -13.48 8.07
N ASN A 33 -2.61 -14.14 7.98
CA ASN A 33 -1.59 -14.08 9.03
C ASN A 33 -1.19 -12.62 9.33
N SER A 34 -1.01 -11.81 8.29
CA SER A 34 -0.70 -10.38 8.46
C SER A 34 -1.86 -9.61 9.10
N ILE A 35 -3.09 -9.84 8.65
CA ILE A 35 -4.29 -9.20 9.23
C ILE A 35 -4.48 -9.57 10.70
N PHE A 36 -4.35 -10.86 11.03
CA PHE A 36 -4.51 -11.33 12.42
C PHE A 36 -3.37 -10.84 13.32
N ASP A 37 -2.15 -10.73 12.80
CA ASP A 37 -1.03 -10.17 13.56
C ASP A 37 -1.29 -8.69 13.90
N ILE A 38 -1.72 -7.90 12.93
CA ILE A 38 -2.11 -6.49 13.14
C ILE A 38 -3.25 -6.40 14.16
N LYS A 39 -4.34 -7.16 14.00
CA LYS A 39 -5.46 -7.17 14.95
C LYS A 39 -5.04 -7.51 16.37
N ARG A 40 -4.14 -8.48 16.52
CA ARG A 40 -3.66 -8.94 17.83
C ARG A 40 -2.75 -7.91 18.51
N ARG A 41 -1.87 -7.25 17.73
CA ARG A 41 -0.88 -6.31 18.25
C ARG A 41 -1.50 -4.96 18.54
N GLU A 42 -2.15 -4.40 17.54
CA GLU A 42 -2.59 -3.01 17.56
C GLU A 42 -4.01 -2.86 18.11
N LYS A 43 -4.81 -3.94 18.09
CA LYS A 43 -6.21 -3.97 18.58
C LYS A 43 -7.03 -2.80 18.05
N PRO A 44 -7.03 -2.55 16.72
CA PRO A 44 -7.71 -1.40 16.16
C PRO A 44 -9.21 -1.47 16.44
N GLU A 45 -9.83 -0.33 16.76
CA GLU A 45 -11.27 -0.20 16.93
C GLU A 45 -11.99 -0.43 15.58
N TYR A 46 -11.44 0.12 14.51
CA TYR A 46 -11.93 -0.03 13.14
C TYR A 46 -10.82 -0.58 12.25
N LEU A 47 -11.18 -1.52 11.38
CA LEU A 47 -10.27 -2.08 10.38
C LEU A 47 -11.00 -2.20 9.06
N SER A 48 -10.41 -1.64 8.01
CA SER A 48 -10.89 -1.84 6.64
C SER A 48 -9.75 -2.33 5.74
N VAL A 49 -10.15 -3.06 4.69
CA VAL A 49 -9.22 -3.57 3.67
C VAL A 49 -9.63 -2.98 2.32
N VAL A 50 -8.70 -2.27 1.70
CA VAL A 50 -8.95 -1.57 0.43
C VAL A 50 -8.36 -2.36 -0.73
N PHE A 51 -9.14 -2.53 -1.79
CA PHE A 51 -8.75 -3.22 -3.01
C PHE A 51 -8.75 -2.27 -4.20
N ASP A 52 -7.80 -2.51 -5.12
CA ASP A 52 -7.90 -2.01 -6.48
C ASP A 52 -8.94 -2.84 -7.24
N LYS A 53 -9.88 -2.17 -7.89
CA LYS A 53 -10.88 -2.82 -8.73
C LYS A 53 -10.44 -2.98 -10.17
N GLY A 54 -9.29 -2.38 -10.51
CA GLY A 54 -8.75 -2.35 -11.87
C GLY A 54 -9.57 -1.46 -12.80
N GLY A 55 -9.12 -1.37 -14.05
CA GLY A 55 -9.71 -0.54 -15.07
C GLY A 55 -8.93 0.74 -15.34
N SER A 56 -9.38 1.51 -16.32
CA SER A 56 -8.78 2.81 -16.65
C SER A 56 -9.03 3.79 -15.53
N THR A 57 -7.98 4.46 -15.09
CA THR A 57 -8.04 5.56 -14.15
C THR A 57 -7.81 6.87 -14.89
N ASP A 58 -8.10 8.00 -14.25
CA ASP A 58 -7.77 9.33 -14.79
C ASP A 58 -6.27 9.45 -15.11
N ARG A 59 -5.42 8.78 -14.32
CA ARG A 59 -3.95 8.74 -14.54
C ARG A 59 -3.60 8.11 -15.89
N SER A 60 -4.24 7.01 -16.26
CA SER A 60 -4.03 6.36 -17.56
C SER A 60 -4.58 7.20 -18.73
N ALA A 61 -5.61 8.00 -18.50
CA ALA A 61 -6.14 8.93 -19.49
C ALA A 61 -5.20 10.12 -19.73
N ILE A 62 -4.55 10.62 -18.67
CA ILE A 62 -3.57 11.72 -18.75
C ILE A 62 -2.24 11.22 -19.31
N TYR A 63 -1.78 10.04 -18.91
CA TYR A 63 -0.50 9.47 -19.29
C TYR A 63 -0.66 7.98 -19.64
N SER A 64 -0.71 7.67 -20.93
CA SER A 64 -0.97 6.32 -21.46
C SER A 64 0.07 5.29 -21.05
N GLU A 65 1.32 5.72 -20.79
CA GLU A 65 2.42 4.85 -20.37
C GLU A 65 2.39 4.53 -18.87
N TYR A 66 1.46 5.12 -18.11
CA TYR A 66 1.32 4.87 -16.68
C TYR A 66 1.13 3.37 -16.38
N LYS A 67 2.02 2.82 -15.57
CA LYS A 67 2.04 1.40 -15.19
C LYS A 67 2.16 0.40 -16.37
N SER A 68 2.53 0.86 -17.58
CA SER A 68 2.63 0.00 -18.77
C SER A 68 3.73 -1.06 -18.65
N ASN A 69 4.73 -0.84 -17.80
CA ASN A 69 5.82 -1.75 -17.52
C ASN A 69 5.49 -2.84 -16.49
N ARG A 70 4.29 -2.82 -15.90
CA ARG A 70 3.89 -3.81 -14.90
C ARG A 70 3.57 -5.15 -15.56
N SER A 71 4.12 -6.21 -14.97
CA SER A 71 3.78 -7.59 -15.39
C SER A 71 2.35 -7.93 -15.00
N ALA A 72 1.76 -8.89 -15.72
CA ALA A 72 0.45 -9.41 -15.37
C ALA A 72 0.44 -10.00 -13.95
N THR A 73 -0.67 -9.83 -13.26
CA THR A 73 -0.87 -10.41 -11.93
C THR A 73 -0.87 -11.95 -12.03
N PRO A 74 -0.06 -12.66 -11.22
CA PRO A 74 -0.08 -14.12 -11.19
C PRO A 74 -1.48 -14.69 -11.00
N GLU A 75 -1.82 -15.75 -11.73
CA GLU A 75 -3.13 -16.40 -11.68
C GLU A 75 -3.51 -16.84 -10.26
N VAL A 76 -2.56 -17.39 -9.52
CA VAL A 76 -2.73 -17.76 -8.09
C VAL A 76 -3.25 -16.59 -7.25
N ILE A 77 -2.78 -15.39 -7.51
CA ILE A 77 -3.25 -14.19 -6.81
C ILE A 77 -4.69 -13.87 -7.24
N LEU A 78 -4.96 -13.89 -8.55
CA LEU A 78 -6.30 -13.63 -9.08
C LEU A 78 -7.33 -14.61 -8.51
N ASP A 79 -6.99 -15.90 -8.45
CA ASP A 79 -7.83 -16.94 -7.88
C ASP A 79 -8.02 -16.81 -6.38
N SER A 80 -7.05 -16.25 -5.67
CA SER A 80 -7.11 -16.04 -4.22
C SER A 80 -8.04 -14.89 -3.82
N VAL A 81 -8.16 -13.84 -4.64
CA VAL A 81 -8.90 -12.61 -4.30
C VAL A 81 -10.37 -12.88 -3.94
N PRO A 82 -11.16 -13.66 -4.69
CA PRO A 82 -12.55 -13.95 -4.31
C PRO A 82 -12.69 -14.62 -2.94
N TYR A 83 -11.76 -15.52 -2.60
CA TYR A 83 -11.74 -16.17 -1.27
C TYR A 83 -11.37 -15.19 -0.17
N ILE A 84 -10.42 -14.28 -0.42
CA ILE A 84 -10.05 -13.24 0.53
C ILE A 84 -11.25 -12.35 0.84
N TYR A 85 -11.98 -11.86 -0.18
CA TYR A 85 -13.23 -11.10 0.04
C TYR A 85 -14.25 -11.86 0.87
N LYS A 86 -14.48 -13.14 0.54
CA LYS A 86 -15.42 -13.99 1.25
C LYS A 86 -15.06 -14.17 2.74
N ILE A 87 -13.77 -14.38 3.02
CA ILE A 87 -13.29 -14.55 4.40
C ILE A 87 -13.36 -13.23 5.16
N LEU A 88 -12.95 -12.09 4.55
CA LEU A 88 -13.07 -10.77 5.16
C LEU A 88 -14.52 -10.45 5.54
N ASN A 89 -15.45 -10.71 4.63
CA ASN A 89 -16.88 -10.55 4.90
C ASN A 89 -17.36 -11.45 6.04
N GLY A 90 -16.95 -12.72 6.06
CA GLY A 90 -17.27 -13.65 7.14
C GLY A 90 -16.69 -13.26 8.50
N LEU A 91 -15.60 -12.50 8.51
CA LEU A 91 -14.96 -11.93 9.72
C LEU A 91 -15.54 -10.57 10.13
N GLY A 92 -16.50 -10.02 9.38
CA GLY A 92 -17.05 -8.68 9.60
C GLY A 92 -16.04 -7.55 9.34
N ILE A 93 -14.98 -7.81 8.55
CA ILE A 93 -14.00 -6.78 8.19
C ILE A 93 -14.49 -6.06 6.94
N THR A 94 -14.65 -4.74 7.03
CA THR A 94 -15.09 -3.89 5.93
C THR A 94 -14.10 -3.93 4.77
N THR A 95 -14.61 -4.17 3.56
CA THR A 95 -13.83 -4.08 2.32
C THR A 95 -14.28 -2.86 1.53
N LEU A 96 -13.33 -2.13 0.96
CA LEU A 96 -13.57 -0.94 0.16
C LEU A 96 -12.92 -1.11 -1.21
N ASP A 97 -13.66 -0.84 -2.24
CA ASP A 97 -13.21 -0.72 -3.63
C ASP A 97 -14.13 0.23 -4.40
N LEU A 98 -13.62 0.91 -5.40
CA LEU A 98 -14.40 1.82 -6.23
C LEU A 98 -13.88 1.78 -7.67
N GLN A 99 -14.79 1.56 -8.63
CA GLN A 99 -14.45 1.56 -10.05
C GLN A 99 -13.90 2.93 -10.48
N GLY A 100 -12.79 2.94 -11.21
CA GLY A 100 -12.15 4.15 -11.73
C GLY A 100 -11.17 4.81 -10.77
N PHE A 101 -11.09 4.34 -9.52
CA PHE A 101 -10.13 4.82 -8.51
C PHE A 101 -9.16 3.72 -8.11
N GLU A 102 -7.94 4.10 -7.79
CA GLU A 102 -6.96 3.19 -7.22
C GLU A 102 -7.16 3.04 -5.70
N ALA A 103 -6.67 1.94 -5.15
CA ALA A 103 -6.73 1.71 -3.70
C ALA A 103 -6.12 2.88 -2.90
N ASP A 104 -5.09 3.51 -3.44
CA ASP A 104 -4.37 4.62 -2.83
C ASP A 104 -5.25 5.86 -2.67
N ASP A 105 -6.09 6.16 -3.67
CA ASP A 105 -7.06 7.26 -3.62
C ASP A 105 -8.10 7.04 -2.52
N ILE A 106 -8.58 5.80 -2.42
CA ILE A 106 -9.57 5.40 -1.41
C ILE A 106 -8.95 5.46 -0.02
N ILE A 107 -7.76 4.90 0.18
CA ILE A 107 -7.04 4.92 1.46
C ILE A 107 -6.80 6.36 1.90
N GLY A 108 -6.27 7.21 1.01
CA GLY A 108 -6.03 8.63 1.32
C GLY A 108 -7.28 9.37 1.71
N THR A 109 -8.38 9.14 0.98
CA THR A 109 -9.69 9.76 1.26
C THR A 109 -10.24 9.32 2.61
N VAL A 110 -10.20 8.01 2.91
CA VAL A 110 -10.68 7.46 4.19
C VAL A 110 -9.81 7.96 5.34
N ALA A 111 -8.49 7.96 5.19
CA ALA A 111 -7.56 8.42 6.21
C ALA A 111 -7.82 9.90 6.58
N LYS A 112 -7.94 10.78 5.58
CA LYS A 112 -8.23 12.20 5.80
C LYS A 112 -9.62 12.44 6.40
N ASN A 113 -10.62 11.65 6.03
CA ASN A 113 -11.95 11.76 6.63
C ASN A 113 -11.97 11.25 8.07
N ALA A 114 -11.29 10.15 8.36
CA ALA A 114 -11.17 9.60 9.71
C ALA A 114 -10.45 10.61 10.64
N GLU A 115 -9.34 11.18 10.19
CA GLU A 115 -8.62 12.23 10.93
C GLU A 115 -9.53 13.40 11.31
N LYS A 116 -10.32 13.91 10.35
CA LYS A 116 -11.29 15.01 10.59
C LYS A 116 -12.35 14.66 11.65
N ASN A 117 -12.62 13.37 11.83
CA ASN A 117 -13.54 12.85 12.84
C ASN A 117 -12.84 12.44 14.15
N GLY A 118 -11.59 12.81 14.33
CA GLY A 118 -10.83 12.62 15.57
C GLY A 118 -10.21 11.24 15.74
N PHE A 119 -10.09 10.45 14.66
CA PHE A 119 -9.42 9.16 14.71
C PHE A 119 -7.92 9.28 14.47
N GLU A 120 -7.17 8.45 15.16
CA GLU A 120 -5.78 8.13 14.83
C GLU A 120 -5.78 7.03 13.76
N VAL A 121 -5.05 7.25 12.67
CA VAL A 121 -5.12 6.40 11.47
C VAL A 121 -3.77 5.78 11.14
N TYR A 122 -3.76 4.49 10.93
CA TYR A 122 -2.59 3.74 10.48
C TYR A 122 -2.81 3.19 9.08
N MET A 123 -2.10 3.73 8.08
CA MET A 123 -2.11 3.23 6.71
C MET A 123 -1.13 2.08 6.59
N VAL A 124 -1.65 0.85 6.49
CA VAL A 124 -0.83 -0.37 6.43
C VAL A 124 -0.38 -0.63 4.99
N THR A 125 0.77 -0.10 4.62
CA THR A 125 1.36 -0.24 3.29
C THR A 125 2.88 -0.09 3.32
N PRO A 126 3.64 -0.80 2.46
CA PRO A 126 5.07 -0.55 2.27
C PRO A 126 5.34 0.64 1.34
N ASP A 127 4.32 1.18 0.69
CA ASP A 127 4.45 2.20 -0.33
C ASP A 127 4.89 3.55 0.26
N LYS A 128 5.95 4.10 -0.35
CA LYS A 128 6.54 5.38 0.06
C LYS A 128 5.65 6.58 -0.26
N ASP A 129 4.78 6.44 -1.25
CA ASP A 129 3.96 7.54 -1.76
C ASP A 129 2.93 8.00 -0.73
N PHE A 130 2.52 7.10 0.16
CA PHE A 130 1.64 7.43 1.29
C PHE A 130 2.30 8.35 2.34
N ALA A 131 3.62 8.52 2.30
CA ALA A 131 4.31 9.41 3.23
C ALA A 131 3.81 10.87 3.12
N GLN A 132 3.33 11.29 1.94
CA GLN A 132 2.72 12.61 1.72
C GLN A 132 1.45 12.85 2.55
N LEU A 133 0.79 11.79 3.02
CA LEU A 133 -0.47 11.85 3.77
C LEU A 133 -0.26 11.90 5.29
N VAL A 134 0.97 11.66 5.75
CA VAL A 134 1.30 11.63 7.18
C VAL A 134 1.07 12.99 7.83
N THR A 135 0.44 12.96 9.00
CA THR A 135 0.13 14.12 9.83
C THR A 135 0.35 13.76 11.30
N GLU A 136 -0.13 14.61 12.22
CA GLU A 136 -0.12 14.30 13.66
C GLU A 136 -0.97 13.08 14.04
N ASN A 137 -2.01 12.78 13.25
CA ASN A 137 -2.94 11.68 13.51
C ASN A 137 -3.01 10.64 12.37
N ILE A 138 -2.22 10.77 11.32
CA ILE A 138 -2.11 9.79 10.22
C ILE A 138 -0.68 9.28 10.15
N PHE A 139 -0.51 7.98 10.31
CA PHE A 139 0.77 7.29 10.33
C PHE A 139 0.88 6.30 9.18
N LEU A 140 2.09 6.12 8.67
CA LEU A 140 2.42 5.03 7.76
C LEU A 140 2.91 3.83 8.57
N TYR A 141 2.22 2.71 8.46
CA TYR A 141 2.53 1.47 9.17
C TYR A 141 3.09 0.44 8.18
N LYS A 142 4.35 0.08 8.36
CA LYS A 142 5.01 -0.96 7.56
C LYS A 142 5.12 -2.24 8.35
N PRO A 143 4.39 -3.28 7.96
CA PRO A 143 4.47 -4.57 8.64
C PRO A 143 5.90 -5.14 8.64
N ALA A 144 6.26 -5.84 9.71
CA ALA A 144 7.55 -6.50 9.86
C ALA A 144 7.91 -7.36 8.63
N ARG A 145 9.18 -7.32 8.21
CA ARG A 145 9.70 -8.10 7.09
C ARG A 145 10.89 -8.92 7.56
N PHE A 146 10.83 -10.24 7.39
CA PHE A 146 11.95 -11.18 7.66
C PHE A 146 12.66 -10.95 9.00
N GLY A 147 11.91 -10.83 10.10
CA GLY A 147 12.48 -10.65 11.45
C GLY A 147 12.81 -9.20 11.81
N ASN A 148 12.72 -8.25 10.88
CA ASN A 148 12.75 -6.84 11.22
C ASN A 148 11.44 -6.46 11.93
N GLY A 149 11.53 -5.51 12.87
CA GLY A 149 10.35 -5.00 13.58
C GLY A 149 9.38 -4.27 12.66
N ILE A 150 8.24 -3.90 13.22
CA ILE A 150 7.29 -2.99 12.59
C ILE A 150 7.93 -1.60 12.54
N GLU A 151 7.77 -0.91 11.42
CA GLU A 151 8.17 0.48 11.26
C GLU A 151 6.90 1.34 11.20
N ILE A 152 6.73 2.24 12.16
CA ILE A 152 5.68 3.26 12.13
C ILE A 152 6.37 4.58 11.83
N MET A 153 5.87 5.28 10.83
CA MET A 153 6.43 6.57 10.41
C MET A 153 5.39 7.66 10.63
N GLY A 154 5.69 8.56 11.56
CA GLY A 154 5.06 9.84 11.75
C GLY A 154 5.80 10.95 10.98
N ILE A 155 5.52 12.20 11.35
CA ILE A 155 6.11 13.39 10.68
C ILE A 155 7.64 13.37 10.76
N ASP A 156 8.20 13.09 11.93
CA ASP A 156 9.65 13.14 12.16
C ASP A 156 10.39 12.07 11.34
N GLU A 157 9.84 10.85 11.28
CA GLU A 157 10.43 9.74 10.51
C GLU A 157 10.34 10.02 9.00
N VAL A 158 9.24 10.60 8.53
CA VAL A 158 9.08 11.00 7.12
C VAL A 158 10.08 12.11 6.79
N ASN A 159 10.12 13.17 7.59
CA ASN A 159 11.01 14.30 7.38
C ASN A 159 12.48 13.87 7.38
N LYS A 160 12.87 13.02 8.34
CA LYS A 160 14.23 12.46 8.38
C LYS A 160 14.55 11.59 7.17
N LYS A 161 13.61 10.74 6.74
CA LYS A 161 13.83 9.81 5.62
C LYS A 161 14.01 10.53 4.30
N PHE A 162 13.19 11.52 4.03
CA PHE A 162 13.22 12.28 2.77
C PHE A 162 14.09 13.53 2.85
N GLU A 163 14.65 13.86 4.03
CA GLU A 163 15.42 15.08 4.29
C GLU A 163 14.62 16.33 3.91
N ILE A 164 13.41 16.46 4.42
CA ILE A 164 12.44 17.55 4.20
C ILE A 164 11.94 18.08 5.54
N ASP A 165 11.29 19.23 5.54
CA ASP A 165 10.72 19.86 6.74
C ASP A 165 9.21 19.57 6.93
N SER A 166 8.54 18.98 5.93
CA SER A 166 7.12 18.66 5.99
C SER A 166 6.76 17.49 5.07
N PRO A 167 5.92 16.52 5.53
CA PRO A 167 5.50 15.37 4.72
C PRO A 167 4.87 15.73 3.37
N ILE A 168 4.19 16.86 3.25
CA ILE A 168 3.58 17.30 1.98
C ILE A 168 4.60 17.51 0.88
N LYS A 169 5.85 17.84 1.21
CA LYS A 169 6.96 18.00 0.25
C LYS A 169 7.39 16.68 -0.41
N VAL A 170 6.91 15.53 0.10
CA VAL A 170 7.09 14.23 -0.58
C VAL A 170 6.50 14.25 -1.98
N ILE A 171 5.43 15.01 -2.21
CA ILE A 171 4.81 15.18 -3.53
C ILE A 171 5.84 15.76 -4.53
N ASP A 172 6.46 16.87 -4.18
CA ASP A 172 7.43 17.55 -5.05
C ASP A 172 8.69 16.71 -5.22
N TYR A 173 9.15 16.08 -4.12
CA TYR A 173 10.29 15.16 -4.15
C TYR A 173 10.07 14.01 -5.14
N LEU A 174 8.93 13.31 -5.04
CA LEU A 174 8.59 12.20 -5.94
C LEU A 174 8.33 12.69 -7.37
N GLY A 175 7.69 13.84 -7.54
CA GLY A 175 7.48 14.46 -8.85
C GLY A 175 8.79 14.76 -9.57
N MET A 176 9.82 15.24 -8.85
CA MET A 176 11.15 15.45 -9.41
C MET A 176 11.88 14.13 -9.72
N MET A 177 11.77 13.15 -8.84
CA MET A 177 12.45 11.85 -8.98
C MET A 177 11.84 10.98 -10.06
N GLY A 178 10.54 11.10 -10.29
CA GLY A 178 9.76 10.11 -11.01
C GLY A 178 9.58 8.81 -10.23
N ASP A 179 8.85 7.87 -10.82
CA ASP A 179 8.67 6.53 -10.30
C ASP A 179 8.79 5.47 -11.40
N SER A 180 9.91 4.74 -11.37
CA SER A 180 10.17 3.68 -12.35
C SER A 180 9.24 2.48 -12.21
N VAL A 181 8.64 2.26 -11.03
CA VAL A 181 7.67 1.17 -10.80
C VAL A 181 6.36 1.47 -11.50
N ASP A 182 5.96 2.74 -11.52
CA ASP A 182 4.75 3.22 -12.18
C ASP A 182 5.00 3.81 -13.56
N ASN A 183 6.24 3.68 -14.04
CA ASN A 183 6.68 4.23 -15.32
C ASN A 183 6.48 5.75 -15.45
N ILE A 184 6.62 6.48 -14.34
CA ILE A 184 6.52 7.93 -14.32
C ILE A 184 7.92 8.53 -14.47
N PRO A 185 8.18 9.30 -15.55
CA PRO A 185 9.46 9.95 -15.71
C PRO A 185 9.63 11.08 -14.69
N GLY A 186 10.82 11.19 -14.12
CA GLY A 186 11.21 12.36 -13.33
C GLY A 186 11.79 13.46 -14.22
N ILE A 187 12.31 14.50 -13.57
CA ILE A 187 13.05 15.55 -14.28
C ILE A 187 14.39 14.99 -14.73
N PRO A 188 14.77 15.09 -16.04
CA PRO A 188 16.03 14.58 -16.52
C PRO A 188 17.23 15.13 -15.74
N GLY A 189 18.10 14.23 -15.25
CA GLY A 189 19.29 14.60 -14.47
C GLY A 189 19.04 14.90 -13.00
N VAL A 190 17.78 14.81 -12.52
CA VAL A 190 17.43 14.99 -11.11
C VAL A 190 17.27 13.62 -10.47
N GLY A 191 18.24 13.24 -9.65
CA GLY A 191 18.18 12.06 -8.78
C GLY A 191 17.96 12.47 -7.32
N ASP A 192 17.98 11.48 -6.40
CA ASP A 192 17.71 11.65 -4.97
C ASP A 192 18.40 12.88 -4.34
N LYS A 193 19.73 12.98 -4.50
CA LYS A 193 20.51 14.08 -3.92
C LYS A 193 20.10 15.45 -4.47
N THR A 194 19.80 15.51 -5.76
CA THR A 194 19.43 16.77 -6.43
C THR A 194 18.02 17.18 -6.04
N ALA A 195 17.08 16.25 -6.00
CA ALA A 195 15.72 16.50 -5.56
C ALA A 195 15.68 17.03 -4.12
N LYS A 196 16.39 16.39 -3.19
CA LYS A 196 16.53 16.86 -1.81
C LYS A 196 17.09 18.26 -1.69
N LYS A 197 18.10 18.58 -2.53
CA LYS A 197 18.70 19.93 -2.55
C LYS A 197 17.74 21.00 -3.07
N PHE A 198 16.83 20.66 -3.97
CA PHE A 198 15.89 21.65 -4.53
C PHE A 198 14.68 21.88 -3.64
N ILE A 199 14.34 20.92 -2.80
CA ILE A 199 13.19 20.97 -1.89
C ILE A 199 13.50 21.74 -0.60
N ASN A 200 14.75 21.77 -0.19
CA ASN A 200 15.28 22.49 0.99
C ASN A 200 15.91 23.82 0.57
#